data_6e854b4a039d922ebc23c22e6994288c
#
_entry.id   6e854b4a039d922ebc23c22e6994288c
#
_cell.length_a   1.000
_cell.length_b   1.000
_cell.length_c   1.000
_cell.angle_alpha   90.00
_cell.angle_beta   90.00
_cell.angle_gamma   90.00
#
_symmetry.space_group_name_H-M   'P 1'
#
loop_
_entity.id
_entity.type
_entity.pdbx_description
1 polymer ?
#
loop_
_entity_poly.entity_id
_entity_poly.type
_entity_poly.pdbx_seq_one_letter_code
_entity_poly.pdbx_strand_id
1 'polypeptide(L)'
;MHRLRRFCVNGLLVCLSFVLIGPLAAQTAPYLTAPDWSQVTGLPSPPPLTARSALLVDVETRTILYAKHPDLVLPPASLTKLVAIDVALLAARRGELSLEARFTPPAVSWAENQPVGSSLMFLGSGQHLTLDDLLVGLSVPSGNDAAVALATLLDGDVPGFAKRMNARMAELGLADPYFVEPSGLSPQNLITARSFARFLVAHLEQFPEAVQRYYSIRTYTYPDTRHRLTSTSRLGITQSNRNTLLWSFEGADGLKTGFIDESGYHLAATATRDGRRLIAIVLGIDADSHAAGGSIRAAEASALLEYGFDHFRPLRFEFPSATPVRVYRGRSPVVVPDGPADSLIVVPAGSEDRITATKHQREAVLAPIVATAVGRVGLSLDGVDLASASLVLPAQEAGTLWRRVLDTIILVIRGLAAAITGGDGPMRFL
;
A
#
# COMPACT_ATOMS: atom_id res chain seq x y z
N MET A 1 -45.82 -44.49 -52.02
CA MET A 1 -45.98 -44.66 -50.54
C MET A 1 -44.77 -44.02 -49.84
N HIS A 2 -45.04 -42.90 -49.17
CA HIS A 2 -44.05 -41.99 -48.59
C HIS A 2 -43.48 -42.51 -47.24
N ARG A 3 -42.18 -42.39 -47.03
CA ARG A 3 -41.54 -42.35 -45.69
C ARG A 3 -40.72 -41.11 -45.55
N LEU A 4 -41.21 -40.15 -44.76
CA LEU A 4 -40.48 -39.01 -44.26
C LEU A 4 -39.38 -39.47 -43.29
N ARG A 5 -38.16 -39.07 -43.54
CA ARG A 5 -37.05 -39.12 -42.53
C ARG A 5 -36.96 -37.76 -41.86
N ARG A 6 -37.18 -37.77 -40.51
CA ARG A 6 -36.92 -36.59 -39.65
C ARG A 6 -35.41 -36.48 -39.40
N PHE A 7 -34.83 -35.35 -39.76
CA PHE A 7 -33.50 -34.95 -39.32
C PHE A 7 -33.64 -34.26 -37.96
N CYS A 8 -33.05 -34.84 -36.88
CA CYS A 8 -32.81 -34.14 -35.64
C CYS A 8 -31.53 -33.29 -35.78
N VAL A 9 -31.68 -31.99 -35.75
CA VAL A 9 -30.55 -31.04 -35.62
C VAL A 9 -30.30 -30.85 -34.16
N ASN A 10 -29.21 -31.44 -33.64
CA ASN A 10 -28.69 -31.15 -32.32
C ASN A 10 -27.99 -29.78 -32.37
N GLY A 11 -28.67 -28.75 -31.88
CA GLY A 11 -28.08 -27.43 -31.62
C GLY A 11 -27.19 -27.48 -30.40
N LEU A 12 -25.88 -27.41 -30.59
CA LEU A 12 -24.90 -27.23 -29.50
C LEU A 12 -24.96 -25.76 -29.08
N LEU A 13 -25.60 -25.48 -27.93
CA LEU A 13 -25.58 -24.16 -27.29
C LEU A 13 -24.19 -23.98 -26.65
N VAL A 14 -23.31 -23.25 -27.31
CA VAL A 14 -22.06 -22.76 -26.71
C VAL A 14 -22.43 -21.57 -25.85
N CYS A 15 -22.52 -21.77 -24.53
CA CYS A 15 -22.58 -20.69 -23.57
C CYS A 15 -21.21 -19.99 -23.54
N LEU A 16 -21.07 -18.90 -24.28
CA LEU A 16 -19.96 -17.94 -24.07
C LEU A 16 -20.22 -17.22 -22.74
N SER A 17 -19.53 -17.67 -21.68
CA SER A 17 -19.44 -16.91 -20.44
C SER A 17 -18.58 -15.68 -20.69
N PHE A 18 -19.19 -14.54 -21.01
CA PHE A 18 -18.52 -13.24 -20.93
C PHE A 18 -18.21 -12.98 -19.46
N VAL A 19 -16.97 -13.19 -19.06
CA VAL A 19 -16.44 -12.58 -17.82
C VAL A 19 -16.39 -11.09 -18.10
N LEU A 20 -17.37 -10.36 -17.59
CA LEU A 20 -17.34 -8.90 -17.49
C LEU A 20 -16.18 -8.56 -16.54
N ILE A 21 -15.01 -8.30 -17.11
CA ILE A 21 -13.95 -7.58 -16.40
C ILE A 21 -14.49 -6.17 -16.22
N GLY A 22 -15.10 -5.92 -15.06
CA GLY A 22 -15.48 -4.56 -14.66
C GLY A 22 -14.23 -3.66 -14.67
N PRO A 23 -14.39 -2.33 -14.87
CA PRO A 23 -13.25 -1.43 -14.82
C PRO A 23 -12.52 -1.65 -13.48
N LEU A 24 -11.22 -1.91 -13.55
CA LEU A 24 -10.36 -1.94 -12.36
C LEU A 24 -10.53 -0.59 -11.68
N ALA A 25 -11.29 -0.54 -10.58
CA ALA A 25 -11.45 0.69 -9.81
C ALA A 25 -10.04 1.17 -9.44
N ALA A 26 -9.75 2.44 -9.70
CA ALA A 26 -8.48 3.05 -9.34
C ALA A 26 -8.28 2.85 -7.82
N GLN A 27 -7.34 2.00 -7.45
CA GLN A 27 -7.07 1.68 -6.06
C GLN A 27 -6.16 2.78 -5.52
N THR A 28 -6.71 3.68 -4.73
CA THR A 28 -5.92 4.69 -4.03
C THR A 28 -5.02 4.01 -2.99
N ALA A 29 -3.80 4.55 -2.79
CA ALA A 29 -2.92 4.06 -1.74
C ALA A 29 -3.58 4.21 -0.37
N PRO A 30 -3.49 3.21 0.50
CA PRO A 30 -4.14 3.23 1.79
C PRO A 30 -3.68 4.42 2.63
N TYR A 31 -4.60 4.96 3.41
CA TYR A 31 -4.24 5.89 4.47
C TYR A 31 -3.52 5.11 5.58
N LEU A 32 -2.41 5.66 6.10
CA LEU A 32 -1.71 5.09 7.25
C LEU A 32 -2.10 5.87 8.50
N THR A 33 -2.58 5.16 9.53
CA THR A 33 -2.78 5.76 10.85
C THR A 33 -1.43 6.02 11.52
N ALA A 34 -1.30 7.11 12.25
CA ALA A 34 -0.08 7.53 12.91
C ALA A 34 -0.38 7.91 14.37
N PRO A 35 -0.60 6.93 15.27
CA PRO A 35 -0.79 7.21 16.68
C PRO A 35 0.45 7.88 17.29
N ASP A 36 0.25 8.76 18.25
CA ASP A 36 1.35 9.35 19.01
C ASP A 36 1.83 8.39 20.11
N TRP A 37 2.67 7.45 19.73
CA TRP A 37 3.21 6.44 20.63
C TRP A 37 4.04 7.00 21.79
N SER A 38 4.50 8.25 21.70
CA SER A 38 5.26 8.89 22.78
C SER A 38 4.44 9.12 24.05
N GLN A 39 3.11 9.13 23.92
CA GLN A 39 2.17 9.29 25.03
C GLN A 39 1.79 7.96 25.68
N VAL A 40 2.16 6.83 25.11
CA VAL A 40 1.79 5.51 25.62
C VAL A 40 2.78 5.08 26.71
N THR A 41 2.26 4.84 27.91
CA THR A 41 3.06 4.44 29.07
C THR A 41 3.65 3.04 28.90
N GLY A 42 4.94 2.89 29.21
CA GLY A 42 5.61 1.59 29.24
C GLY A 42 6.09 1.07 27.88
N LEU A 43 5.88 1.81 26.79
CA LEU A 43 6.50 1.46 25.51
C LEU A 43 8.00 1.79 25.57
N PRO A 44 8.89 0.83 25.25
CA PRO A 44 10.32 1.08 25.17
C PRO A 44 10.67 2.15 24.14
N SER A 45 11.73 2.91 24.40
CA SER A 45 12.22 3.90 23.43
C SER A 45 12.63 3.22 22.13
N PRO A 46 12.30 3.80 20.96
CA PRO A 46 12.73 3.26 19.69
C PRO A 46 14.26 3.31 19.53
N PRO A 47 14.84 2.47 18.65
CA PRO A 47 16.28 2.46 18.43
C PRO A 47 16.78 3.81 17.91
N PRO A 48 17.99 4.25 18.31
CA PRO A 48 18.62 5.44 17.76
C PRO A 48 19.00 5.17 16.28
N LEU A 49 18.72 6.12 15.40
CA LEU A 49 18.98 6.01 13.96
C LEU A 49 19.77 7.21 13.46
N THR A 50 20.75 6.97 12.59
CA THR A 50 21.50 8.01 11.88
C THR A 50 20.78 8.46 10.62
N ALA A 51 19.89 7.62 10.05
CA ALA A 51 19.06 7.96 8.90
C ALA A 51 18.39 9.33 9.07
N ARG A 52 18.43 10.16 8.01
CA ARG A 52 17.78 11.49 8.01
C ARG A 52 16.26 11.39 8.07
N SER A 53 15.69 10.35 7.45
CA SER A 53 14.27 10.04 7.52
C SER A 53 14.09 8.53 7.71
N ALA A 54 13.14 8.13 8.56
CA ALA A 54 12.84 6.72 8.77
C ALA A 54 11.36 6.51 9.11
N LEU A 55 10.85 5.32 8.79
CA LEU A 55 9.48 4.94 9.06
C LEU A 55 9.35 3.43 9.20
N LEU A 56 8.56 2.99 10.19
CA LEU A 56 8.16 1.59 10.38
C LEU A 56 6.64 1.49 10.28
N VAL A 57 6.16 0.57 9.47
CA VAL A 57 4.71 0.36 9.24
C VAL A 57 4.34 -1.10 9.46
N ASP A 58 3.24 -1.32 10.16
CA ASP A 58 2.49 -2.57 10.16
C ASP A 58 1.56 -2.59 8.95
N VAL A 59 1.75 -3.56 8.06
CA VAL A 59 1.05 -3.60 6.77
C VAL A 59 -0.43 -3.95 6.94
N GLU A 60 -0.77 -4.91 7.81
CA GLU A 60 -2.15 -5.37 7.98
C GLU A 60 -3.03 -4.31 8.65
N THR A 61 -2.52 -3.68 9.71
CA THR A 61 -3.25 -2.63 10.43
C THR A 61 -3.11 -1.26 9.78
N ARG A 62 -2.19 -1.13 8.80
CA ARG A 62 -1.84 0.15 8.15
C ARG A 62 -1.45 1.21 9.15
N THR A 63 -0.73 0.82 10.20
CA THR A 63 -0.35 1.70 11.31
C THR A 63 1.14 2.00 11.29
N ILE A 64 1.49 3.27 11.39
CA ILE A 64 2.88 3.72 11.58
C ILE A 64 3.27 3.43 13.03
N LEU A 65 4.28 2.57 13.21
CA LEU A 65 4.81 2.19 14.53
C LEU A 65 5.96 3.10 14.97
N TYR A 66 6.67 3.68 14.01
CA TYR A 66 7.75 4.64 14.22
C TYR A 66 7.86 5.60 13.06
N ALA A 67 8.17 6.87 13.34
CA ALA A 67 8.45 7.88 12.34
C ALA A 67 9.54 8.85 12.80
N LYS A 68 10.52 9.10 11.93
CA LYS A 68 11.54 10.14 12.06
C LYS A 68 11.54 10.97 10.79
N HIS A 69 11.17 12.24 10.87
CA HIS A 69 11.08 13.16 9.73
C HIS A 69 10.43 12.51 8.47
N PRO A 70 9.23 11.88 8.61
CA PRO A 70 8.66 11.04 7.56
C PRO A 70 8.27 11.82 6.30
N ASP A 71 8.15 13.14 6.38
CA ASP A 71 7.77 14.04 5.30
C ASP A 71 8.97 14.80 4.70
N LEU A 72 10.19 14.46 5.13
CA LEU A 72 11.42 14.98 4.54
C LEU A 72 11.55 14.47 3.10
N VAL A 73 11.62 15.42 2.15
CA VAL A 73 11.78 15.10 0.73
C VAL A 73 13.25 14.74 0.46
N LEU A 74 13.48 13.57 -0.13
CA LEU A 74 14.82 13.07 -0.45
C LEU A 74 14.82 12.38 -1.81
N PRO A 75 15.94 12.44 -2.55
CA PRO A 75 16.14 11.57 -3.70
C PRO A 75 16.18 10.10 -3.26
N PRO A 76 15.36 9.21 -3.86
CA PRO A 76 15.23 7.81 -3.43
C PRO A 76 16.35 6.91 -3.91
N ALA A 77 17.22 7.39 -4.78
CA ALA A 77 18.18 6.54 -5.48
C ALA A 77 17.47 5.30 -6.10
N SER A 78 18.10 4.15 -6.06
CA SER A 78 17.53 2.92 -6.66
C SER A 78 16.24 2.39 -6.01
N LEU A 79 15.70 3.01 -4.96
CA LEU A 79 14.33 2.69 -4.51
C LEU A 79 13.29 3.04 -5.58
N THR A 80 13.61 4.00 -6.48
CA THR A 80 12.84 4.33 -7.70
C THR A 80 12.43 3.08 -8.50
N LYS A 81 13.28 2.05 -8.53
CA LYS A 81 13.02 0.82 -9.28
C LYS A 81 11.83 0.02 -8.75
N LEU A 82 11.43 0.21 -7.49
CA LEU A 82 10.19 -0.40 -6.96
C LEU A 82 8.96 0.16 -7.67
N VAL A 83 8.97 1.47 -7.99
CA VAL A 83 7.90 2.11 -8.77
C VAL A 83 7.94 1.64 -10.23
N ALA A 84 9.13 1.48 -10.81
CA ALA A 84 9.28 0.95 -12.16
C ALA A 84 8.74 -0.49 -12.27
N ILE A 85 9.00 -1.34 -11.25
CA ILE A 85 8.46 -2.71 -11.18
C ILE A 85 6.94 -2.69 -11.03
N ASP A 86 6.37 -1.83 -10.17
CA ASP A 86 4.92 -1.68 -10.00
C ASP A 86 4.22 -1.34 -11.33
N VAL A 87 4.76 -0.37 -12.04
CA VAL A 87 4.25 0.06 -13.36
C VAL A 87 4.31 -1.08 -14.38
N ALA A 88 5.41 -1.84 -14.41
CA ALA A 88 5.56 -2.97 -15.31
C ALA A 88 4.58 -4.12 -15.00
N LEU A 89 4.42 -4.45 -13.72
CA LEU A 89 3.45 -5.46 -13.27
C LEU A 89 2.01 -5.03 -13.56
N LEU A 90 1.72 -3.74 -13.41
CA LEU A 90 0.40 -3.20 -13.77
C LEU A 90 0.14 -3.28 -15.28
N ALA A 91 1.13 -2.95 -16.11
CA ALA A 91 1.06 -3.10 -17.57
C ALA A 91 0.83 -4.56 -17.97
N ALA A 92 1.55 -5.49 -17.35
CA ALA A 92 1.36 -6.93 -17.57
C ALA A 92 -0.06 -7.38 -17.17
N ARG A 93 -0.57 -6.93 -16.02
CA ARG A 93 -1.92 -7.25 -15.54
C ARG A 93 -3.02 -6.66 -16.43
N ARG A 94 -2.77 -5.51 -17.06
CA ARG A 94 -3.66 -4.89 -18.04
C ARG A 94 -3.57 -5.53 -19.44
N GLY A 95 -2.68 -6.50 -19.63
CA GLY A 95 -2.46 -7.17 -20.91
C GLY A 95 -1.73 -6.34 -21.97
N GLU A 96 -1.08 -5.25 -21.56
CA GLU A 96 -0.27 -4.41 -22.47
C GLU A 96 0.97 -5.17 -22.95
N LEU A 97 1.55 -6.02 -22.08
CA LEU A 97 2.71 -6.86 -22.38
C LEU A 97 2.71 -8.10 -21.47
N SER A 98 3.03 -9.29 -22.01
CA SER A 98 3.21 -10.49 -21.16
C SER A 98 4.56 -10.46 -20.44
N LEU A 99 4.59 -10.99 -19.20
CA LEU A 99 5.85 -11.18 -18.47
C LEU A 99 6.82 -12.10 -19.21
N GLU A 100 6.31 -13.05 -19.99
CA GLU A 100 7.04 -14.02 -20.79
C GLU A 100 7.39 -13.50 -22.20
N ALA A 101 6.88 -12.30 -22.59
CA ALA A 101 7.18 -11.73 -23.89
C ALA A 101 8.67 -11.50 -24.04
N ARG A 102 9.24 -12.09 -25.12
CA ARG A 102 10.68 -12.03 -25.40
C ARG A 102 11.00 -10.85 -26.30
N PHE A 103 12.10 -10.19 -26.02
CA PHE A 103 12.61 -9.07 -26.82
C PHE A 103 14.14 -9.03 -26.79
N THR A 104 14.71 -8.30 -27.74
CA THR A 104 16.14 -7.98 -27.74
C THR A 104 16.33 -6.61 -27.08
N PRO A 105 17.24 -6.47 -26.09
CA PRO A 105 17.46 -5.19 -25.44
C PRO A 105 17.94 -4.14 -26.45
N PRO A 106 17.32 -2.95 -26.50
CA PRO A 106 17.73 -1.90 -27.41
C PRO A 106 19.13 -1.39 -27.08
N ALA A 107 19.87 -0.94 -28.08
CA ALA A 107 21.27 -0.51 -27.88
C ALA A 107 21.44 0.57 -26.80
N VAL A 108 20.45 1.48 -26.67
CA VAL A 108 20.46 2.53 -25.64
C VAL A 108 20.52 1.97 -24.22
N SER A 109 20.03 0.74 -24.01
CA SER A 109 20.04 0.06 -22.72
C SER A 109 21.26 -0.83 -22.48
N TRP A 110 22.15 -1.02 -23.46
CA TRP A 110 23.30 -1.88 -23.25
C TRP A 110 24.21 -1.36 -22.14
N ALA A 111 24.82 -2.26 -21.41
CA ALA A 111 25.69 -1.95 -20.27
C ALA A 111 26.82 -0.97 -20.62
N GLU A 112 27.40 -1.11 -21.82
CA GLU A 112 28.45 -0.23 -22.34
C GLU A 112 28.01 1.22 -22.58
N ASN A 113 26.70 1.45 -22.74
CA ASN A 113 26.09 2.76 -22.96
C ASN A 113 25.55 3.39 -21.67
N GLN A 114 25.73 2.75 -20.52
CA GLN A 114 25.33 3.31 -19.23
C GLN A 114 26.46 4.12 -18.58
N PRO A 115 26.14 5.10 -17.73
CA PRO A 115 27.17 5.87 -17.02
C PRO A 115 28.16 4.98 -16.25
N VAL A 116 29.43 5.37 -16.24
CA VAL A 116 30.48 4.64 -15.51
C VAL A 116 30.13 4.56 -14.03
N GLY A 117 30.36 3.41 -13.41
CA GLY A 117 30.00 3.15 -12.00
C GLY A 117 28.55 2.74 -11.77
N SER A 118 27.72 2.69 -12.83
CA SER A 118 26.34 2.22 -12.72
C SER A 118 26.25 0.78 -12.25
N SER A 119 25.18 0.51 -11.49
CA SER A 119 24.73 -0.87 -11.24
C SER A 119 24.13 -1.45 -12.51
N LEU A 120 24.56 -2.63 -12.93
CA LEU A 120 24.21 -3.21 -14.23
C LEU A 120 23.71 -4.65 -14.10
N MET A 121 22.70 -4.99 -14.90
CA MET A 121 22.32 -6.36 -15.21
C MET A 121 23.26 -6.98 -16.26
N PHE A 122 23.98 -6.15 -17.01
CA PHE A 122 24.88 -6.46 -18.13
C PHE A 122 24.14 -6.81 -19.42
N LEU A 123 23.14 -6.00 -19.78
CA LEU A 123 22.49 -6.07 -21.08
C LEU A 123 23.49 -5.76 -22.22
N GLY A 124 23.33 -6.43 -23.36
CA GLY A 124 24.20 -6.21 -24.51
C GLY A 124 23.68 -6.85 -25.78
N SER A 125 24.46 -6.68 -26.85
CA SER A 125 24.16 -7.24 -28.17
C SER A 125 24.07 -8.78 -28.12
N GLY A 126 23.21 -9.37 -28.96
CA GLY A 126 23.04 -10.82 -29.07
C GLY A 126 22.34 -11.48 -27.89
N GLN A 127 21.70 -10.71 -27.04
CA GLN A 127 20.89 -11.21 -25.92
C GLN A 127 19.39 -11.17 -26.29
N HIS A 128 18.63 -12.06 -25.63
CA HIS A 128 17.19 -12.16 -25.78
C HIS A 128 16.59 -12.52 -24.42
N LEU A 129 15.73 -11.69 -23.88
CA LEU A 129 15.22 -11.80 -22.52
C LEU A 129 13.72 -11.50 -22.45
N THR A 130 13.11 -11.81 -21.33
CA THR A 130 11.70 -11.53 -21.06
C THR A 130 11.54 -10.28 -20.20
N LEU A 131 10.30 -9.74 -20.12
CA LEU A 131 9.98 -8.71 -19.16
C LEU A 131 10.28 -9.18 -17.73
N ASP A 132 9.97 -10.45 -17.42
CA ASP A 132 10.26 -11.06 -16.11
C ASP A 132 11.75 -11.01 -15.75
N ASP A 133 12.63 -11.33 -16.72
CA ASP A 133 14.09 -11.23 -16.54
C ASP A 133 14.53 -9.79 -16.22
N LEU A 134 13.90 -8.77 -16.83
CA LEU A 134 14.18 -7.36 -16.48
C LEU A 134 13.78 -7.04 -15.04
N LEU A 135 12.63 -7.51 -14.57
CA LEU A 135 12.18 -7.24 -13.20
C LEU A 135 13.11 -7.87 -12.17
N VAL A 136 13.65 -9.08 -12.44
CA VAL A 136 14.72 -9.66 -11.63
C VAL A 136 16.00 -8.83 -11.72
N GLY A 137 16.35 -8.34 -12.91
CA GLY A 137 17.50 -7.45 -13.14
C GLY A 137 17.40 -6.11 -12.39
N LEU A 138 16.19 -5.57 -12.24
CA LEU A 138 15.94 -4.37 -11.42
C LEU A 138 16.09 -4.65 -9.92
N SER A 139 15.63 -5.82 -9.46
CA SER A 139 15.58 -6.17 -8.04
C SER A 139 16.95 -6.59 -7.50
N VAL A 140 17.62 -7.55 -8.13
CA VAL A 140 18.83 -8.21 -7.60
C VAL A 140 20.08 -7.37 -7.86
N PRO A 141 20.59 -7.22 -9.11
CA PRO A 141 21.77 -6.40 -9.39
C PRO A 141 21.47 -4.90 -9.33
N SER A 142 20.20 -4.50 -9.27
CA SER A 142 19.80 -3.10 -9.36
C SER A 142 20.16 -2.46 -10.71
N GLY A 143 20.00 -3.20 -11.83
CA GLY A 143 20.44 -2.79 -13.16
C GLY A 143 19.83 -1.49 -13.65
N ASN A 144 20.67 -0.49 -13.94
CA ASN A 144 20.22 0.76 -14.56
C ASN A 144 19.94 0.54 -16.04
N ASP A 145 20.74 -0.31 -16.69
CA ASP A 145 20.52 -0.84 -18.03
C ASP A 145 19.15 -1.53 -18.16
N ALA A 146 18.76 -2.34 -17.17
CA ALA A 146 17.44 -2.96 -17.12
C ALA A 146 16.31 -1.90 -16.98
N ALA A 147 16.53 -0.81 -16.23
CA ALA A 147 15.56 0.27 -16.11
C ALA A 147 15.35 1.03 -17.43
N VAL A 148 16.43 1.30 -18.16
CA VAL A 148 16.38 1.93 -19.49
C VAL A 148 15.68 1.00 -20.50
N ALA A 149 16.02 -0.32 -20.47
CA ALA A 149 15.36 -1.31 -21.33
C ALA A 149 13.86 -1.39 -21.07
N LEU A 150 13.46 -1.42 -19.80
CA LEU A 150 12.04 -1.43 -19.39
C LEU A 150 11.30 -0.20 -19.91
N ALA A 151 11.88 0.99 -19.72
CA ALA A 151 11.30 2.25 -20.18
C ALA A 151 11.11 2.27 -21.70
N THR A 152 12.14 1.83 -22.43
CA THR A 152 12.09 1.77 -23.89
C THR A 152 11.06 0.74 -24.37
N LEU A 153 10.94 -0.39 -23.67
CA LEU A 153 10.01 -1.47 -24.03
C LEU A 153 8.54 -1.05 -23.86
N LEU A 154 8.21 -0.37 -22.77
CA LEU A 154 6.82 -0.02 -22.44
C LEU A 154 6.35 1.30 -23.07
N ASP A 155 7.21 2.31 -23.14
CA ASP A 155 6.82 3.66 -23.55
C ASP A 155 7.72 4.27 -24.64
N GLY A 156 8.65 3.49 -25.19
CA GLY A 156 9.54 3.91 -26.27
C GLY A 156 10.78 4.69 -25.79
N ASP A 157 10.70 5.40 -24.67
CA ASP A 157 11.80 6.17 -24.10
C ASP A 157 11.69 6.38 -22.58
N VAL A 158 12.76 6.89 -21.97
CA VAL A 158 12.82 7.19 -20.53
C VAL A 158 11.85 8.30 -20.11
N PRO A 159 11.70 9.43 -20.81
CA PRO A 159 10.73 10.46 -20.44
C PRO A 159 9.27 10.00 -20.48
N GLY A 160 8.90 9.17 -21.46
CA GLY A 160 7.57 8.57 -21.55
C GLY A 160 7.26 7.71 -20.36
N PHE A 161 8.21 6.83 -20.01
CA PHE A 161 8.06 5.95 -18.85
C PHE A 161 8.01 6.73 -17.51
N ALA A 162 8.82 7.78 -17.36
CA ALA A 162 8.76 8.65 -16.19
C ALA A 162 7.38 9.32 -16.02
N LYS A 163 6.74 9.74 -17.12
CA LYS A 163 5.36 10.23 -17.09
C LYS A 163 4.39 9.14 -16.62
N ARG A 164 4.56 7.90 -17.07
CA ARG A 164 3.74 6.76 -16.61
C ARG A 164 3.95 6.50 -15.11
N MET A 165 5.20 6.55 -14.61
CA MET A 165 5.48 6.44 -13.17
C MET A 165 4.77 7.52 -12.36
N ASN A 166 4.84 8.78 -12.78
CA ASN A 166 4.15 9.89 -12.12
C ASN A 166 2.62 9.76 -12.20
N ALA A 167 2.08 9.32 -13.33
CA ALA A 167 0.66 9.03 -13.48
C ALA A 167 0.21 7.93 -12.49
N ARG A 168 1.05 6.88 -12.30
CA ARG A 168 0.78 5.84 -11.31
C ARG A 168 0.75 6.38 -9.89
N MET A 169 1.64 7.28 -9.51
CA MET A 169 1.60 7.94 -8.18
C MET A 169 0.33 8.76 -8.02
N ALA A 170 -0.08 9.49 -9.04
CA ALA A 170 -1.32 10.26 -9.03
C ALA A 170 -2.57 9.35 -8.92
N GLU A 171 -2.62 8.21 -9.63
CA GLU A 171 -3.69 7.19 -9.48
C GLU A 171 -3.80 6.70 -8.04
N LEU A 172 -2.68 6.53 -7.35
CA LEU A 172 -2.63 6.14 -5.95
C LEU A 172 -2.97 7.28 -4.97
N GLY A 173 -3.20 8.51 -5.45
CA GLY A 173 -3.45 9.68 -4.61
C GLY A 173 -2.21 10.14 -3.83
N LEU A 174 -1.02 9.96 -4.40
CA LEU A 174 0.26 10.38 -3.83
C LEU A 174 0.80 11.58 -4.61
N ALA A 175 0.88 12.73 -3.96
CA ALA A 175 1.29 13.99 -4.60
C ALA A 175 2.79 14.29 -4.47
N ASP A 176 3.45 13.76 -3.44
CA ASP A 176 4.86 14.09 -3.15
C ASP A 176 5.88 13.36 -4.04
N PRO A 177 5.71 12.05 -4.40
CA PRO A 177 6.66 11.37 -5.24
C PRO A 177 6.70 11.97 -6.66
N TYR A 178 7.92 12.22 -7.14
CA TYR A 178 8.15 12.73 -8.49
C TYR A 178 9.35 12.05 -9.13
N PHE A 179 9.23 11.63 -10.38
CA PHE A 179 10.24 10.87 -11.09
C PHE A 179 10.53 11.48 -12.46
N VAL A 180 11.82 11.61 -12.79
CA VAL A 180 12.30 12.04 -14.11
C VAL A 180 12.89 10.87 -14.91
N GLU A 181 13.22 9.75 -14.23
CA GLU A 181 13.77 8.55 -14.86
C GLU A 181 13.57 7.32 -13.94
N PRO A 182 13.65 6.06 -14.49
CA PRO A 182 13.27 4.85 -13.75
C PRO A 182 14.38 4.21 -12.92
N SER A 183 15.64 4.63 -13.07
CA SER A 183 16.77 3.95 -12.41
C SER A 183 17.08 4.47 -11.01
N GLY A 184 16.76 5.74 -10.75
CA GLY A 184 17.10 6.44 -9.51
C GLY A 184 18.50 7.02 -9.50
N LEU A 185 19.14 7.20 -10.66
CA LEU A 185 20.42 7.91 -10.76
C LEU A 185 20.26 9.43 -10.61
N SER A 186 19.12 9.95 -11.02
CA SER A 186 18.88 11.39 -10.97
C SER A 186 18.49 11.83 -9.55
N PRO A 187 19.18 12.85 -9.00
CA PRO A 187 18.77 13.48 -7.75
C PRO A 187 17.46 14.28 -7.86
N GLN A 188 16.90 14.42 -9.07
CA GLN A 188 15.61 15.05 -9.31
C GLN A 188 14.42 14.10 -9.07
N ASN A 189 14.66 12.79 -8.94
CA ASN A 189 13.66 11.88 -8.40
C ASN A 189 13.46 12.20 -6.91
N LEU A 190 12.22 12.31 -6.46
CA LEU A 190 11.91 12.76 -5.11
C LEU A 190 10.85 11.86 -4.47
N ILE A 191 11.01 11.56 -3.19
CA ILE A 191 10.01 10.89 -2.34
C ILE A 191 10.03 11.44 -0.92
N THR A 192 8.97 11.15 -0.16
CA THR A 192 8.99 11.17 1.31
C THR A 192 8.86 9.74 1.83
N ALA A 193 9.34 9.44 3.03
CA ALA A 193 9.17 8.10 3.63
C ALA A 193 7.69 7.75 3.81
N ARG A 194 6.84 8.72 4.15
CA ARG A 194 5.38 8.54 4.32
C ARG A 194 4.69 8.15 3.00
N SER A 195 4.87 8.92 1.94
CA SER A 195 4.26 8.63 0.65
C SER A 195 4.79 7.32 0.07
N PHE A 196 6.08 7.05 0.26
CA PHE A 196 6.69 5.82 -0.21
C PHE A 196 6.19 4.60 0.56
N ALA A 197 5.98 4.69 1.88
CA ALA A 197 5.34 3.63 2.66
C ALA A 197 3.92 3.33 2.18
N ARG A 198 3.11 4.37 1.90
CA ARG A 198 1.77 4.20 1.34
C ARG A 198 1.81 3.49 -0.02
N PHE A 199 2.74 3.88 -0.87
CA PHE A 199 2.99 3.21 -2.14
C PHE A 199 3.36 1.74 -1.92
N LEU A 200 4.30 1.42 -1.03
CA LEU A 200 4.74 0.05 -0.78
C LEU A 200 3.63 -0.84 -0.22
N VAL A 201 2.79 -0.33 0.68
CA VAL A 201 1.63 -1.07 1.17
C VAL A 201 0.67 -1.38 0.01
N ALA A 202 0.32 -0.38 -0.82
CA ALA A 202 -0.53 -0.58 -2.00
C ALA A 202 0.08 -1.58 -2.99
N HIS A 203 1.39 -1.50 -3.22
CA HIS A 203 2.13 -2.39 -4.09
C HIS A 203 2.09 -3.85 -3.62
N LEU A 204 2.38 -4.08 -2.33
CA LEU A 204 2.37 -5.44 -1.75
C LEU A 204 0.96 -6.03 -1.65
N GLU A 205 -0.07 -5.21 -1.42
CA GLU A 205 -1.47 -5.65 -1.47
C GLU A 205 -1.89 -6.02 -2.91
N GLN A 206 -1.44 -5.25 -3.89
CA GLN A 206 -1.78 -5.46 -5.30
C GLN A 206 -1.00 -6.60 -5.94
N PHE A 207 0.28 -6.77 -5.58
CA PHE A 207 1.21 -7.74 -6.17
C PHE A 207 1.92 -8.56 -5.09
N PRO A 208 1.21 -9.33 -4.25
CA PRO A 208 1.84 -10.11 -3.17
C PRO A 208 2.86 -11.12 -3.69
N GLU A 209 2.66 -11.62 -4.91
CA GLU A 209 3.58 -12.53 -5.60
C GLU A 209 4.95 -11.91 -5.90
N ALA A 210 5.03 -10.58 -6.02
CA ALA A 210 6.28 -9.87 -6.34
C ALA A 210 7.36 -10.11 -5.28
N VAL A 211 6.98 -10.33 -4.03
CA VAL A 211 7.91 -10.62 -2.94
C VAL A 211 8.74 -11.87 -3.26
N GLN A 212 8.08 -12.98 -3.56
CA GLN A 212 8.76 -14.24 -3.84
C GLN A 212 9.40 -14.25 -5.23
N ARG A 213 8.76 -13.61 -6.19
CA ARG A 213 9.20 -13.64 -7.59
C ARG A 213 10.40 -12.74 -7.86
N TYR A 214 10.55 -11.63 -7.13
CA TYR A 214 11.58 -10.62 -7.42
C TYR A 214 12.40 -10.21 -6.20
N TYR A 215 11.78 -9.90 -5.05
CA TYR A 215 12.45 -9.20 -3.96
C TYR A 215 13.24 -10.13 -3.05
N SER A 216 12.79 -11.37 -2.86
CA SER A 216 13.47 -12.37 -2.02
C SER A 216 14.60 -13.12 -2.73
N ILE A 217 14.79 -12.90 -4.03
CA ILE A 217 15.87 -13.55 -4.80
C ILE A 217 17.23 -13.06 -4.28
N ARG A 218 18.03 -14.00 -3.79
CA ARG A 218 19.34 -13.72 -3.19
C ARG A 218 20.43 -13.51 -4.22
N THR A 219 20.44 -14.32 -5.31
CA THR A 219 21.44 -14.27 -6.37
C THR A 219 20.80 -14.42 -7.73
N TYR A 220 21.38 -13.78 -8.74
CA TYR A 220 20.94 -13.87 -10.12
C TYR A 220 22.14 -13.97 -11.07
N THR A 221 22.09 -14.94 -11.98
CA THR A 221 23.11 -15.13 -13.02
C THR A 221 22.57 -14.68 -14.36
N TYR A 222 23.20 -13.66 -14.95
CA TYR A 222 22.79 -13.12 -16.25
C TYR A 222 24.00 -12.72 -17.11
N PRO A 223 23.98 -12.93 -18.45
CA PRO A 223 23.04 -13.80 -19.15
C PRO A 223 23.35 -15.28 -18.91
N ASP A 224 22.34 -16.13 -18.90
CA ASP A 224 22.52 -17.58 -18.98
C ASP A 224 22.35 -18.10 -20.44
N THR A 225 22.29 -19.40 -20.64
CA THR A 225 22.13 -20.00 -21.97
C THR A 225 20.80 -19.64 -22.66
N ARG A 226 19.75 -19.34 -21.89
CA ARG A 226 18.42 -18.96 -22.41
C ARG A 226 18.40 -17.55 -23.04
N HIS A 227 19.34 -16.70 -22.63
CA HIS A 227 19.40 -15.29 -23.01
C HIS A 227 20.31 -15.00 -24.19
N ARG A 228 21.04 -16.01 -24.72
CA ARG A 228 22.02 -15.83 -25.78
C ARG A 228 21.49 -16.23 -27.13
N LEU A 229 21.55 -15.31 -28.10
CA LEU A 229 21.23 -15.61 -29.50
C LEU A 229 22.39 -16.33 -30.24
N THR A 230 23.64 -16.16 -29.76
CA THR A 230 24.83 -16.73 -30.34
C THR A 230 25.77 -17.30 -29.28
N SER A 231 26.66 -18.25 -29.65
CA SER A 231 27.66 -18.82 -28.75
C SER A 231 28.75 -17.83 -28.32
N THR A 232 28.89 -16.70 -29.04
CA THR A 232 29.88 -15.66 -28.78
C THR A 232 29.43 -14.62 -27.77
N SER A 233 28.17 -14.70 -27.30
CA SER A 233 27.66 -13.81 -26.27
C SER A 233 28.39 -14.01 -24.94
N ARG A 234 28.52 -12.92 -24.14
CA ARG A 234 29.21 -12.88 -22.85
C ARG A 234 28.78 -14.04 -21.93
N LEU A 235 29.69 -14.58 -21.16
CA LEU A 235 29.41 -15.56 -20.10
C LEU A 235 28.60 -14.91 -18.97
N GLY A 236 27.78 -15.72 -18.31
CA GLY A 236 26.94 -15.27 -17.19
C GLY A 236 27.76 -14.70 -16.03
N ILE A 237 27.28 -13.60 -15.49
CA ILE A 237 27.80 -12.99 -14.27
C ILE A 237 26.78 -13.24 -13.16
N THR A 238 27.22 -13.88 -12.09
CA THR A 238 26.39 -14.06 -10.90
C THR A 238 26.54 -12.86 -9.99
N GLN A 239 25.43 -12.24 -9.65
CA GLN A 239 25.37 -11.08 -8.75
C GLN A 239 24.48 -11.39 -7.55
N SER A 240 24.87 -10.88 -6.38
CA SER A 240 24.09 -10.99 -5.15
C SER A 240 23.16 -9.80 -4.99
N ASN A 241 22.01 -10.03 -4.39
CA ASN A 241 21.13 -8.95 -3.94
C ASN A 241 21.87 -8.07 -2.93
N ARG A 242 21.70 -6.77 -3.04
CA ARG A 242 22.39 -5.80 -2.15
C ARG A 242 21.70 -5.63 -0.80
N ASN A 243 20.49 -6.18 -0.64
CA ASN A 243 19.78 -6.23 0.64
C ASN A 243 20.31 -7.42 1.46
N THR A 244 21.26 -7.16 2.34
CA THR A 244 21.88 -8.19 3.18
C THR A 244 20.93 -8.80 4.21
N LEU A 245 19.80 -8.14 4.52
CA LEU A 245 18.77 -8.68 5.42
C LEU A 245 18.19 -10.01 4.93
N LEU A 246 18.21 -10.27 3.63
CA LEU A 246 17.77 -11.55 3.05
C LEU A 246 18.57 -12.77 3.59
N TRP A 247 19.73 -12.53 4.20
CA TRP A 247 20.56 -13.58 4.83
C TRP A 247 20.65 -13.49 6.32
N SER A 248 20.52 -12.27 6.89
CA SER A 248 20.86 -11.99 8.28
C SER A 248 19.66 -11.69 9.19
N PHE A 249 18.45 -11.48 8.62
CA PHE A 249 17.28 -11.15 9.40
C PHE A 249 16.16 -12.19 9.19
N GLU A 250 15.66 -12.76 10.27
CA GLU A 250 14.59 -13.75 10.22
C GLU A 250 13.29 -13.16 9.64
N GLY A 251 12.76 -13.83 8.62
CA GLY A 251 11.54 -13.42 7.94
C GLY A 251 11.74 -12.32 6.89
N ALA A 252 12.95 -11.77 6.70
CA ALA A 252 13.21 -10.77 5.65
C ALA A 252 13.07 -11.37 4.25
N ASP A 253 12.24 -10.72 3.42
CA ASP A 253 11.91 -11.18 2.07
C ASP A 253 11.90 -10.05 1.01
N GLY A 254 12.42 -8.87 1.35
CA GLY A 254 12.52 -7.72 0.44
C GLY A 254 13.01 -6.46 1.14
N LEU A 255 12.99 -5.30 0.50
CA LEU A 255 12.59 -4.99 -0.87
C LEU A 255 13.78 -4.51 -1.69
N LYS A 256 14.33 -3.31 -1.39
CA LYS A 256 15.33 -2.66 -2.23
C LYS A 256 16.25 -1.73 -1.47
N THR A 257 17.50 -1.68 -1.89
CA THR A 257 18.53 -0.73 -1.45
C THR A 257 18.69 0.40 -2.45
N GLY A 258 19.13 1.58 -1.97
CA GLY A 258 19.48 2.73 -2.78
C GLY A 258 20.77 3.39 -2.31
N PHE A 259 21.46 4.08 -3.23
CA PHE A 259 22.59 4.96 -2.97
C PHE A 259 22.82 5.89 -4.16
N ILE A 260 22.96 7.16 -3.91
CA ILE A 260 23.62 8.16 -4.73
C ILE A 260 24.36 9.14 -3.79
N ASP A 261 25.37 9.83 -4.29
CA ASP A 261 26.19 10.73 -3.46
C ASP A 261 25.37 11.86 -2.85
N GLU A 262 24.35 12.36 -3.56
CA GLU A 262 23.52 13.50 -3.13
C GLU A 262 22.57 13.16 -1.97
N SER A 263 22.20 11.90 -1.79
CA SER A 263 21.22 11.50 -0.76
C SER A 263 21.67 10.42 0.20
N GLY A 264 22.85 9.82 -0.02
CA GLY A 264 23.38 8.78 0.87
C GLY A 264 22.74 7.41 0.66
N TYR A 265 22.82 6.56 1.71
CA TYR A 265 22.36 5.19 1.66
C TYR A 265 20.90 5.06 2.10
N HIS A 266 20.16 4.20 1.41
CA HIS A 266 18.75 3.94 1.65
C HIS A 266 18.48 2.43 1.70
N LEU A 267 17.44 2.05 2.46
CA LEU A 267 16.85 0.72 2.44
C LEU A 267 15.35 0.81 2.69
N ALA A 268 14.57 0.22 1.80
CA ALA A 268 13.22 -0.22 2.10
C ALA A 268 13.28 -1.74 2.32
N ALA A 269 13.04 -2.16 3.54
CA ALA A 269 13.04 -3.57 3.95
C ALA A 269 11.64 -4.03 4.32
N THR A 270 11.33 -5.32 4.10
CA THR A 270 10.15 -5.96 4.64
C THR A 270 10.48 -7.32 5.21
N ALA A 271 9.76 -7.70 6.24
CA ALA A 271 9.87 -9.00 6.87
C ALA A 271 8.50 -9.49 7.32
N THR A 272 8.34 -10.82 7.36
CA THR A 272 7.13 -11.47 7.84
C THR A 272 7.49 -12.47 8.94
N ARG A 273 6.83 -12.36 10.11
CA ARG A 273 6.91 -13.32 11.21
C ARG A 273 5.50 -13.65 11.67
N ASP A 274 5.17 -14.92 11.84
CA ASP A 274 3.85 -15.40 12.30
C ASP A 274 2.67 -14.82 11.49
N GLY A 275 2.87 -14.65 10.18
CA GLY A 275 1.87 -14.09 9.27
C GLY A 275 1.76 -12.55 9.29
N ARG A 276 2.43 -11.85 10.19
CA ARG A 276 2.46 -10.40 10.32
C ARG A 276 3.60 -9.82 9.49
N ARG A 277 3.29 -8.86 8.60
CA ARG A 277 4.28 -8.17 7.76
C ARG A 277 4.56 -6.76 8.25
N LEU A 278 5.84 -6.42 8.38
CA LEU A 278 6.31 -5.06 8.64
C LEU A 278 7.11 -4.52 7.44
N ILE A 279 7.09 -3.20 7.26
CA ILE A 279 7.95 -2.46 6.33
C ILE A 279 8.76 -1.46 7.12
N ALA A 280 10.09 -1.53 7.01
CA ALA A 280 11.01 -0.52 7.54
C ALA A 280 11.65 0.25 6.38
N ILE A 281 11.60 1.58 6.45
CA ILE A 281 12.22 2.49 5.48
C ILE A 281 13.24 3.33 6.23
N VAL A 282 14.50 3.33 5.78
CA VAL A 282 15.56 4.21 6.26
C VAL A 282 16.17 4.95 5.07
N LEU A 283 16.22 6.28 5.16
CA LEU A 283 16.64 7.16 4.06
C LEU A 283 17.70 8.14 4.53
N GLY A 284 18.71 8.38 3.66
CA GLY A 284 19.66 9.43 3.88
C GLY A 284 20.67 9.13 4.99
N ILE A 285 21.30 7.96 4.94
CA ILE A 285 22.38 7.58 5.84
C ILE A 285 23.70 8.00 5.21
N ASP A 286 24.48 8.80 5.93
CA ASP A 286 25.83 9.17 5.52
C ASP A 286 26.85 8.14 6.04
N ALA A 287 27.86 7.83 5.21
CA ALA A 287 28.91 6.89 5.59
C ALA A 287 30.19 7.10 4.76
N ASP A 288 31.33 6.84 5.35
CA ASP A 288 32.66 7.05 4.75
C ASP A 288 33.02 6.04 3.65
N SER A 289 32.25 4.95 3.53
CA SER A 289 32.46 3.93 2.51
C SER A 289 31.17 3.16 2.17
N HIS A 290 31.14 2.53 1.00
CA HIS A 290 30.03 1.67 0.60
C HIS A 290 29.82 0.48 1.55
N ALA A 291 30.89 -0.07 2.11
CA ALA A 291 30.78 -1.16 3.09
C ALA A 291 30.13 -0.66 4.39
N ALA A 292 30.57 0.48 4.92
CA ALA A 292 29.98 1.08 6.12
C ALA A 292 28.51 1.46 5.90
N GLY A 293 28.20 2.16 4.80
CA GLY A 293 26.83 2.57 4.48
C GLY A 293 25.89 1.37 4.27
N GLY A 294 26.41 0.29 3.64
CA GLY A 294 25.69 -0.97 3.51
C GLY A 294 25.37 -1.61 4.86
N SER A 295 26.32 -1.60 5.79
CA SER A 295 26.16 -2.16 7.13
C SER A 295 25.22 -1.33 8.00
N ILE A 296 25.35 0.01 7.97
CA ILE A 296 24.52 0.91 8.79
C ILE A 296 23.06 0.81 8.39
N ARG A 297 22.72 0.93 7.08
CA ARG A 297 21.33 0.83 6.64
C ARG A 297 20.69 -0.51 6.98
N ALA A 298 21.48 -1.61 6.91
CA ALA A 298 20.98 -2.93 7.28
C ALA A 298 20.74 -3.03 8.79
N ALA A 299 21.67 -2.52 9.62
CA ALA A 299 21.52 -2.51 11.07
C ALA A 299 20.32 -1.67 11.53
N GLU A 300 20.15 -0.46 10.97
CA GLU A 300 19.04 0.43 11.33
C GLU A 300 17.67 -0.13 10.91
N ALA A 301 17.57 -0.70 9.70
CA ALA A 301 16.33 -1.34 9.26
C ALA A 301 16.03 -2.60 10.10
N SER A 302 17.03 -3.41 10.47
CA SER A 302 16.87 -4.54 11.38
C SER A 302 16.35 -4.08 12.76
N ALA A 303 16.96 -3.06 13.31
CA ALA A 303 16.57 -2.54 14.63
C ALA A 303 15.12 -2.04 14.64
N LEU A 304 14.66 -1.39 13.55
CA LEU A 304 13.26 -0.99 13.40
C LEU A 304 12.32 -2.19 13.29
N LEU A 305 12.67 -3.19 12.47
CA LEU A 305 11.85 -4.39 12.32
C LEU A 305 11.75 -5.16 13.64
N GLU A 306 12.87 -5.37 14.37
CA GLU A 306 12.84 -5.99 15.71
C GLU A 306 11.99 -5.18 16.67
N TYR A 307 12.17 -3.86 16.72
CA TYR A 307 11.35 -2.98 17.57
C TYR A 307 9.85 -3.19 17.32
N GLY A 308 9.44 -3.30 16.04
CA GLY A 308 8.05 -3.53 15.68
C GLY A 308 7.54 -4.93 16.06
N PHE A 309 8.35 -5.97 15.83
CA PHE A 309 7.98 -7.34 16.18
C PHE A 309 7.98 -7.59 17.69
N ASP A 310 8.92 -7.01 18.44
CA ASP A 310 9.08 -7.27 19.87
C ASP A 310 8.08 -6.48 20.72
N HIS A 311 7.79 -5.24 20.33
CA HIS A 311 7.06 -4.32 21.19
C HIS A 311 5.62 -4.05 20.76
N PHE A 312 5.18 -4.54 19.62
CA PHE A 312 3.81 -4.33 19.16
C PHE A 312 3.13 -5.66 18.80
N ARG A 313 1.81 -5.72 19.04
CA ARG A 313 0.98 -6.90 18.69
C ARG A 313 -0.26 -6.45 17.94
N PRO A 314 -0.67 -7.14 16.86
CA PRO A 314 -1.98 -6.95 16.25
C PRO A 314 -3.04 -7.52 17.19
N LEU A 315 -4.16 -6.81 17.31
CA LEU A 315 -5.28 -7.19 18.14
C LEU A 315 -6.59 -6.88 17.41
N ARG A 316 -7.50 -7.86 17.37
CA ARG A 316 -8.88 -7.62 16.94
C ARG A 316 -9.70 -7.19 18.13
N PHE A 317 -10.24 -5.98 18.09
CA PHE A 317 -10.99 -5.39 19.18
C PHE A 317 -12.41 -5.03 18.71
N GLU A 318 -13.42 -5.39 19.51
CA GLU A 318 -14.81 -5.13 19.21
C GLU A 318 -15.18 -3.68 19.51
N PHE A 319 -15.89 -3.02 18.59
CA PHE A 319 -16.48 -1.73 18.86
C PHE A 319 -17.75 -1.86 19.72
N PRO A 320 -18.08 -0.82 20.52
CA PRO A 320 -19.36 -0.77 21.20
C PRO A 320 -20.52 -0.82 20.20
N SER A 321 -21.46 -1.72 20.41
CA SER A 321 -22.62 -1.89 19.53
C SER A 321 -23.42 -0.59 19.37
N ALA A 322 -23.89 -0.33 18.15
CA ALA A 322 -24.81 0.77 17.87
C ALA A 322 -26.11 0.58 18.65
N THR A 323 -26.65 1.66 19.20
CA THR A 323 -27.96 1.66 19.85
C THR A 323 -29.04 2.12 18.86
N PRO A 324 -30.31 1.67 19.04
CA PRO A 324 -31.39 2.11 18.19
C PRO A 324 -31.57 3.64 18.21
N VAL A 325 -31.65 4.26 17.03
CA VAL A 325 -31.93 5.70 16.84
C VAL A 325 -33.41 5.88 16.57
N ARG A 326 -34.03 6.83 17.28
CA ARG A 326 -35.42 7.21 17.01
C ARG A 326 -35.54 8.04 15.73
N VAL A 327 -36.40 7.61 14.82
CA VAL A 327 -36.65 8.31 13.55
C VAL A 327 -38.02 8.97 13.60
N TYR A 328 -38.03 10.28 13.92
CA TYR A 328 -39.26 11.07 13.88
C TYR A 328 -39.69 11.30 12.43
N ARG A 329 -41.02 11.25 12.20
CA ARG A 329 -41.66 11.46 10.89
C ARG A 329 -41.24 10.45 9.81
N GLY A 330 -40.46 9.42 10.17
CA GLY A 330 -40.02 8.38 9.26
C GLY A 330 -40.98 7.21 9.14
N ARG A 331 -40.80 6.39 8.12
CA ARG A 331 -41.57 5.14 7.91
C ARG A 331 -41.35 4.15 9.07
N SER A 332 -40.10 3.96 9.48
CA SER A 332 -39.76 3.16 10.66
C SER A 332 -39.55 4.06 11.88
N PRO A 333 -40.09 3.71 13.07
CA PRO A 333 -39.97 4.54 14.28
C PRO A 333 -38.61 4.54 14.91
N VAL A 334 -37.87 3.45 14.68
CA VAL A 334 -36.58 3.18 15.27
C VAL A 334 -35.75 2.40 14.25
N VAL A 335 -34.48 2.75 14.10
CA VAL A 335 -33.54 2.05 13.21
C VAL A 335 -32.19 1.94 13.91
N VAL A 336 -31.53 0.82 13.79
CA VAL A 336 -30.15 0.62 14.28
C VAL A 336 -29.21 1.08 13.17
N PRO A 337 -28.28 1.99 13.45
CA PRO A 337 -27.26 2.38 12.48
C PRO A 337 -26.32 1.24 12.13
N ASP A 338 -25.86 1.23 10.89
CA ASP A 338 -24.82 0.33 10.42
C ASP A 338 -23.44 0.84 10.85
N GLY A 339 -22.56 -0.06 11.23
CA GLY A 339 -21.17 0.21 11.57
C GLY A 339 -20.37 -1.09 11.66
N PRO A 340 -19.04 -1.03 11.64
CA PRO A 340 -18.23 -2.24 11.80
C PRO A 340 -18.39 -2.79 13.23
N ALA A 341 -18.38 -4.12 13.33
CA ALA A 341 -18.45 -4.81 14.62
C ALA A 341 -17.10 -4.76 15.36
N ASP A 342 -16.01 -4.81 14.63
CA ASP A 342 -14.65 -4.82 15.16
C ASP A 342 -13.66 -4.04 14.28
N SER A 343 -12.44 -3.90 14.78
CA SER A 343 -11.29 -3.40 14.02
C SER A 343 -10.05 -4.21 14.37
N LEU A 344 -9.21 -4.47 13.37
CA LEU A 344 -7.86 -4.92 13.59
C LEU A 344 -7.00 -3.69 13.88
N ILE A 345 -6.43 -3.63 15.07
CA ILE A 345 -5.54 -2.56 15.53
C ILE A 345 -4.19 -3.15 15.90
N VAL A 346 -3.18 -2.32 16.01
CA VAL A 346 -1.91 -2.69 16.62
C VAL A 346 -1.73 -1.90 17.92
N VAL A 347 -1.22 -2.55 18.94
CA VAL A 347 -0.98 -1.95 20.25
C VAL A 347 0.38 -2.40 20.80
N PRO A 348 1.00 -1.61 21.70
CA PRO A 348 2.15 -2.08 22.45
C PRO A 348 1.82 -3.35 23.25
N ALA A 349 2.72 -4.32 23.21
CA ALA A 349 2.56 -5.59 23.90
C ALA A 349 2.35 -5.38 25.41
N GLY A 350 1.34 -6.04 25.99
CA GLY A 350 0.97 -5.90 27.41
C GLY A 350 0.19 -4.63 27.76
N SER A 351 -0.36 -3.93 26.75
CA SER A 351 -1.21 -2.76 26.95
C SER A 351 -2.71 -3.02 26.69
N GLU A 352 -3.07 -4.24 26.37
CA GLU A 352 -4.38 -4.65 25.86
C GLU A 352 -5.52 -4.27 26.83
N ASP A 353 -5.30 -4.43 28.14
CA ASP A 353 -6.29 -4.13 29.19
C ASP A 353 -6.52 -2.61 29.39
N ARG A 354 -5.69 -1.75 28.80
CA ARG A 354 -5.81 -0.29 28.89
C ARG A 354 -6.57 0.34 27.75
N ILE A 355 -7.01 -0.47 26.79
CA ILE A 355 -7.78 0.02 25.65
C ILE A 355 -9.15 0.47 26.12
N THR A 356 -9.51 1.70 25.76
CA THR A 356 -10.81 2.28 26.06
C THR A 356 -11.64 2.39 24.78
N ALA A 357 -12.86 1.87 24.83
CA ALA A 357 -13.80 2.00 23.74
C ALA A 357 -14.81 3.13 24.02
N THR A 358 -15.03 3.99 23.03
CA THR A 358 -15.95 5.13 23.14
C THR A 358 -17.04 5.04 22.07
N LYS A 359 -18.24 5.56 22.41
CA LYS A 359 -19.34 5.70 21.46
C LYS A 359 -20.01 7.05 21.66
N HIS A 360 -20.09 7.82 20.58
CA HIS A 360 -20.90 9.03 20.48
C HIS A 360 -21.93 8.81 19.39
N GLN A 361 -23.21 8.86 19.75
CA GLN A 361 -24.32 8.56 18.84
C GLN A 361 -25.50 9.47 19.10
N ARG A 362 -26.13 9.98 18.05
CA ARG A 362 -27.40 10.71 18.14
C ARG A 362 -28.49 9.75 18.58
N GLU A 363 -29.37 10.22 19.48
CA GLU A 363 -30.51 9.44 19.95
C GLU A 363 -31.69 9.47 18.98
N ALA A 364 -31.78 10.54 18.18
CA ALA A 364 -32.89 10.75 17.27
C ALA A 364 -32.48 11.50 16.00
N VAL A 365 -33.27 11.33 14.95
CA VAL A 365 -33.17 12.03 13.66
C VAL A 365 -34.56 12.35 13.13
N LEU A 366 -34.65 13.28 12.16
CA LEU A 366 -35.89 13.68 11.51
C LEU A 366 -35.91 13.24 10.04
N ALA A 367 -36.87 12.40 9.67
CA ALA A 367 -37.05 11.96 8.28
C ALA A 367 -37.89 12.97 7.46
N PRO A 368 -37.76 13.03 6.11
CA PRO A 368 -36.92 12.15 5.31
C PRO A 368 -35.44 12.56 5.38
N ILE A 369 -34.52 11.58 5.34
CA ILE A 369 -33.10 11.79 5.29
C ILE A 369 -32.42 10.79 4.31
N VAL A 370 -31.33 11.20 3.71
CA VAL A 370 -30.43 10.30 2.99
C VAL A 370 -29.56 9.53 3.98
N ALA A 371 -28.83 8.52 3.52
CA ALA A 371 -27.87 7.82 4.36
C ALA A 371 -26.90 8.84 4.99
N THR A 372 -26.82 8.87 6.32
CA THR A 372 -26.05 9.88 7.04
C THR A 372 -25.36 9.33 8.28
N ALA A 373 -24.20 9.89 8.62
CA ALA A 373 -23.51 9.55 9.86
C ALA A 373 -24.29 10.14 11.06
N VAL A 374 -24.68 9.25 11.97
CA VAL A 374 -25.41 9.61 13.21
C VAL A 374 -24.57 9.40 14.46
N GLY A 375 -23.36 8.93 14.30
CA GLY A 375 -22.46 8.72 15.42
C GLY A 375 -21.09 8.23 14.98
N ARG A 376 -20.25 7.99 15.98
CA ARG A 376 -18.90 7.45 15.83
C ARG A 376 -18.58 6.53 17.00
N VAL A 377 -17.91 5.43 16.72
CA VAL A 377 -17.24 4.58 17.71
C VAL A 377 -15.73 4.78 17.58
N GLY A 378 -15.01 4.66 18.68
CA GLY A 378 -13.56 4.84 18.71
C GLY A 378 -12.90 3.90 19.70
N LEU A 379 -11.63 3.59 19.45
CA LEU A 379 -10.74 2.88 20.34
C LEU A 379 -9.53 3.77 20.64
N SER A 380 -9.17 3.89 21.90
CA SER A 380 -7.99 4.65 22.34
C SER A 380 -7.20 3.88 23.40
N LEU A 381 -5.90 4.15 23.47
CA LEU A 381 -4.98 3.63 24.47
C LEU A 381 -4.29 4.83 25.15
N ASP A 382 -4.43 4.96 26.47
CA ASP A 382 -3.89 6.09 27.24
C ASP A 382 -4.27 7.47 26.67
N GLY A 383 -5.44 7.59 26.00
CA GLY A 383 -5.88 8.80 25.31
C GLY A 383 -5.41 8.95 23.87
N VAL A 384 -4.56 8.05 23.38
CA VAL A 384 -4.12 8.03 21.97
C VAL A 384 -5.13 7.28 21.13
N ASP A 385 -5.65 7.92 20.08
CA ASP A 385 -6.60 7.32 19.15
C ASP A 385 -5.94 6.21 18.32
N LEU A 386 -6.50 5.01 18.38
CA LEU A 386 -6.04 3.82 17.62
C LEU A 386 -6.89 3.57 16.37
N ALA A 387 -8.20 3.61 16.53
CA ALA A 387 -9.15 3.38 15.45
C ALA A 387 -10.46 4.12 15.70
N SER A 388 -11.18 4.42 14.63
CA SER A 388 -12.53 4.94 14.75
C SER A 388 -13.35 4.64 13.51
N ALA A 389 -14.67 4.54 13.69
CA ALA A 389 -15.60 4.28 12.61
C ALA A 389 -16.89 5.10 12.78
N SER A 390 -17.51 5.45 11.65
CA SER A 390 -18.80 6.12 11.64
C SER A 390 -19.94 5.11 11.79
N LEU A 391 -20.95 5.49 12.58
CA LEU A 391 -22.24 4.83 12.63
C LEU A 391 -23.16 5.51 11.61
N VAL A 392 -23.57 4.79 10.58
CA VAL A 392 -24.33 5.32 9.45
C VAL A 392 -25.77 4.85 9.53
N LEU A 393 -26.72 5.77 9.60
CA LEU A 393 -28.12 5.44 9.46
C LEU A 393 -28.46 5.34 7.96
N PRO A 394 -29.05 4.24 7.48
CA PRO A 394 -29.50 4.13 6.11
C PRO A 394 -30.59 5.16 5.79
N ALA A 395 -30.80 5.47 4.53
CA ALA A 395 -31.80 6.42 4.08
C ALA A 395 -33.19 6.10 4.68
N GLN A 396 -33.87 7.14 5.18
CA GLN A 396 -35.20 7.01 5.80
C GLN A 396 -36.25 7.81 5.02
N GLU A 397 -37.24 7.10 4.53
CA GLU A 397 -38.40 7.71 3.86
C GLU A 397 -39.35 8.38 4.86
N ALA A 398 -40.11 9.37 4.37
CA ALA A 398 -41.17 9.99 5.15
C ALA A 398 -42.24 8.96 5.49
N GLY A 399 -42.68 8.98 6.73
CA GLY A 399 -43.82 8.19 7.21
C GLY A 399 -45.17 8.73 6.70
N THR A 400 -46.23 8.00 7.05
CA THR A 400 -47.62 8.41 6.75
C THR A 400 -47.92 9.81 7.32
N LEU A 401 -48.91 10.50 6.74
CA LEU A 401 -49.31 11.83 7.18
C LEU A 401 -49.65 11.87 8.70
N TRP A 402 -50.40 10.90 9.17
CA TRP A 402 -50.75 10.78 10.60
C TRP A 402 -49.55 10.65 11.50
N ARG A 403 -48.59 9.83 11.13
CA ARG A 403 -47.34 9.67 11.87
C ARG A 403 -46.53 11.00 11.90
N ARG A 404 -46.42 11.66 10.76
CA ARG A 404 -45.74 12.96 10.67
C ARG A 404 -46.38 14.03 11.56
N VAL A 405 -47.73 14.09 11.62
CA VAL A 405 -48.44 14.99 12.49
C VAL A 405 -48.20 14.63 13.96
N LEU A 406 -48.38 13.37 14.34
CA LEU A 406 -48.19 12.92 15.72
C LEU A 406 -46.75 13.19 16.22
N ASP A 407 -45.74 12.81 15.42
CA ASP A 407 -44.33 13.04 15.78
C ASP A 407 -44.02 14.56 15.89
N THR A 408 -44.65 15.39 15.06
CA THR A 408 -44.50 16.86 15.15
C THR A 408 -45.08 17.38 16.46
N ILE A 409 -46.26 16.91 16.87
CA ILE A 409 -46.87 17.27 18.17
C ILE A 409 -45.97 16.86 19.33
N ILE A 410 -45.43 15.62 19.30
CA ILE A 410 -44.52 15.14 20.32
C ILE A 410 -43.26 16.01 20.42
N LEU A 411 -42.69 16.43 19.29
CA LEU A 411 -41.51 17.29 19.26
C LEU A 411 -41.78 18.67 19.82
N VAL A 412 -42.97 19.26 19.51
CA VAL A 412 -43.40 20.55 20.05
C VAL A 412 -43.61 20.48 21.58
N ILE A 413 -44.29 19.44 22.07
CA ILE A 413 -44.51 19.24 23.51
C ILE A 413 -43.17 19.10 24.24
N ARG A 414 -42.25 18.29 23.72
CA ARG A 414 -40.90 18.10 24.30
C ARG A 414 -40.11 19.42 24.29
N GLY A 415 -40.21 20.20 23.22
CA GLY A 415 -39.56 21.52 23.13
C GLY A 415 -40.06 22.48 24.16
N LEU A 416 -41.40 22.55 24.38
CA LEU A 416 -42.04 23.38 25.42
C LEU A 416 -41.65 22.92 26.83
N ALA A 417 -41.65 21.61 27.10
CA ALA A 417 -41.25 21.07 28.39
C ALA A 417 -39.78 21.40 28.72
N ALA A 418 -38.87 21.28 27.74
CA ALA A 418 -37.47 21.64 27.92
C ALA A 418 -37.29 23.15 28.17
N ALA A 419 -38.05 24.00 27.50
CA ALA A 419 -38.02 25.46 27.73
C ALA A 419 -38.51 25.82 29.16
N ILE A 420 -39.48 25.08 29.71
CA ILE A 420 -40.01 25.30 31.07
C ILE A 420 -39.03 24.78 32.13
N THR A 421 -38.36 23.65 31.90
CA THR A 421 -37.50 22.99 32.90
C THR A 421 -36.05 23.45 32.84
N GLY A 422 -35.68 24.33 31.92
CA GLY A 422 -34.28 24.75 31.69
C GLY A 422 -33.38 23.63 31.16
N GLY A 423 -33.97 22.53 30.69
CA GLY A 423 -33.27 21.40 30.15
C GLY A 423 -32.92 21.55 28.66
N ASP A 424 -32.03 20.73 28.17
CA ASP A 424 -31.70 20.65 26.73
C ASP A 424 -32.91 20.15 25.95
N GLY A 425 -33.45 21.01 25.06
CA GLY A 425 -34.57 20.67 24.21
C GLY A 425 -34.20 19.61 23.15
N PRO A 426 -35.21 18.93 22.57
CA PRO A 426 -34.99 17.86 21.58
C PRO A 426 -34.21 18.30 20.34
N MET A 427 -34.08 19.62 20.10
CA MET A 427 -33.31 20.16 18.97
C MET A 427 -31.79 20.02 19.11
N ARG A 428 -31.22 19.69 20.28
CA ARG A 428 -29.78 19.39 20.44
C ARG A 428 -29.44 17.98 20.02
N PHE A 429 -30.44 17.10 19.89
CA PHE A 429 -30.24 15.67 19.54
C PHE A 429 -30.66 15.35 18.11
N LEU A 430 -31.21 16.30 17.36
CA LEU A 430 -31.53 16.22 15.95
C LEU A 430 -30.41 16.81 15.09
#